data_f69d601147b1ed35ecdac2b6d57f8c64
#
_entry.id   f69d601147b1ed35ecdac2b6d57f8c64
#
_cell.length_a   1.000
_cell.length_b   1.000
_cell.length_c   1.000
_cell.angle_alpha   90.00
_cell.angle_beta   90.00
_cell.angle_gamma   90.00
#
_symmetry.space_group_name_H-M   'P 1'
#
loop_
_entity.id
_entity.type
_entity.pdbx_description
1 polymer ?
#
loop_
_entity_poly.entity_id
_entity_poly.type
_entity_poly.pdbx_seq_one_letter_code
_entity_poly.pdbx_strand_id
1 'polypeptide(L)'
;MKNKNIIKLLILVIILLIISFTAFYITKKRSAEIASNKPRTQIFELNETNANKYELIFESEPIIVEKINNVWKIISPLNASDYKVDQLEAFANVKNFNTLNIDMIITNLSEVKSFGLENPSSEFTIWEGNKKYKIFVGDKTADEERYYVKYNDEYFSVESIYIDALKKTVDMLRDKEIFNNPISLDSVKTVVISAVNHTNIIKKINRTNWVVETIENKTDLQKAYNDFSTLSLIKASGFVYNVSPRIERLFITPDAIVILYFEDNTKIIYQLVYDIDNKIYVKPESGIIYEVDYSVYDASMRGIEYYIKS
;
A
#
# COMPACT_ATOMS: atom_id res chain seq x y z
N MET A 1 28.58 -29.93 67.31
CA MET A 1 27.36 -29.12 67.11
C MET A 1 27.28 -28.37 65.82
N LYS A 2 28.36 -27.94 65.17
CA LYS A 2 28.39 -27.17 63.88
C LYS A 2 27.76 -27.88 62.67
N ASN A 3 27.93 -29.21 62.52
CA ASN A 3 27.45 -29.94 61.34
C ASN A 3 25.92 -30.11 61.28
N LYS A 4 25.21 -30.23 62.44
CA LYS A 4 23.75 -30.36 62.48
C LYS A 4 23.02 -29.12 61.93
N ASN A 5 23.55 -27.94 62.16
CA ASN A 5 22.96 -26.68 61.70
C ASN A 5 23.18 -26.48 60.19
N ILE A 6 24.29 -26.91 59.64
CA ILE A 6 24.60 -26.90 58.22
C ILE A 6 23.66 -27.83 57.47
N ILE A 7 23.40 -29.05 57.99
CA ILE A 7 22.47 -29.99 57.37
C ILE A 7 21.02 -29.42 57.34
N LYS A 8 20.60 -28.79 58.45
CA LYS A 8 19.26 -28.14 58.52
C LYS A 8 19.17 -27.01 57.50
N LEU A 9 20.21 -26.21 57.33
CA LEU A 9 20.22 -25.13 56.33
C LEU A 9 20.14 -25.68 54.89
N LEU A 10 20.90 -26.75 54.59
CA LEU A 10 20.84 -27.41 53.30
C LEU A 10 19.45 -27.96 52.96
N ILE A 11 18.80 -28.61 53.95
CA ILE A 11 17.41 -29.10 53.81
C ILE A 11 16.46 -27.94 53.52
N LEU A 12 16.59 -26.81 54.24
CA LEU A 12 15.73 -25.65 54.04
C LEU A 12 15.91 -25.05 52.62
N VAL A 13 17.13 -24.96 52.11
CA VAL A 13 17.42 -24.49 50.73
C VAL A 13 16.82 -25.46 49.67
N ILE A 14 16.92 -26.78 49.86
CA ILE A 14 16.30 -27.74 48.96
C ILE A 14 14.78 -27.59 48.95
N ILE A 15 14.13 -27.43 50.11
CA ILE A 15 12.69 -27.21 50.20
C ILE A 15 12.29 -25.90 49.47
N LEU A 16 13.05 -24.83 49.64
CA LEU A 16 12.81 -23.53 48.97
C LEU A 16 12.94 -23.67 47.43
N LEU A 17 13.93 -24.42 46.93
CA LEU A 17 14.10 -24.70 45.50
C LEU A 17 12.95 -25.55 44.94
N ILE A 18 12.45 -26.54 45.69
CA ILE A 18 11.30 -27.36 45.29
C ILE A 18 10.03 -26.49 45.22
N ILE A 19 9.81 -25.61 46.21
CA ILE A 19 8.66 -24.69 46.24
C ILE A 19 8.74 -23.70 45.07
N SER A 20 9.91 -23.11 44.81
CA SER A 20 10.13 -22.22 43.67
C SER A 20 9.87 -22.89 42.34
N PHE A 21 10.38 -24.13 42.17
CA PHE A 21 10.19 -24.88 40.94
C PHE A 21 8.74 -25.28 40.70
N THR A 22 8.04 -25.71 41.75
CA THR A 22 6.60 -26.04 41.68
C THR A 22 5.76 -24.80 41.40
N ALA A 23 6.05 -23.67 42.03
CA ALA A 23 5.38 -22.40 41.75
C ALA A 23 5.61 -21.94 40.31
N PHE A 24 6.82 -22.04 39.82
CA PHE A 24 7.13 -21.73 38.41
C PHE A 24 6.39 -22.66 37.43
N TYR A 25 6.35 -23.95 37.71
CA TYR A 25 5.64 -24.92 36.86
C TYR A 25 4.12 -24.67 36.85
N ILE A 26 3.52 -24.39 38.02
CA ILE A 26 2.08 -24.08 38.15
C ILE A 26 1.75 -22.76 37.42
N THR A 27 2.57 -21.70 37.58
CA THR A 27 2.35 -20.45 36.88
C THR A 27 2.48 -20.60 35.37
N LYS A 28 3.47 -21.34 34.90
CA LYS A 28 3.63 -21.64 33.47
C LYS A 28 2.45 -22.44 32.90
N LYS A 29 1.96 -23.44 33.64
CA LYS A 29 0.80 -24.23 33.24
C LYS A 29 -0.49 -23.39 33.23
N ARG A 30 -0.74 -22.57 34.25
CA ARG A 30 -1.87 -21.64 34.29
C ARG A 30 -1.82 -20.60 33.17
N SER A 31 -0.66 -20.04 32.87
CA SER A 31 -0.50 -19.08 31.76
C SER A 31 -0.81 -19.75 30.41
N ALA A 32 -0.42 -21.02 30.22
CA ALA A 32 -0.75 -21.78 29.03
C ALA A 32 -2.26 -22.10 28.93
N GLU A 33 -2.89 -22.46 30.02
CA GLU A 33 -4.35 -22.70 30.09
C GLU A 33 -5.16 -21.41 29.84
N ILE A 34 -4.72 -20.27 30.38
CA ILE A 34 -5.36 -18.96 30.15
C ILE A 34 -5.18 -18.56 28.67
N ALA A 35 -4.02 -18.80 28.09
CA ALA A 35 -3.76 -18.53 26.67
C ALA A 35 -4.60 -19.43 25.75
N SER A 36 -4.80 -20.70 26.12
CA SER A 36 -5.64 -21.64 25.34
C SER A 36 -7.15 -21.36 25.47
N ASN A 37 -7.59 -20.72 26.56
CA ASN A 37 -8.98 -20.36 26.79
C ASN A 37 -9.34 -18.94 26.36
N LYS A 38 -8.39 -18.16 25.82
CA LYS A 38 -8.70 -16.86 25.23
C LYS A 38 -9.53 -17.09 23.97
N PRO A 39 -10.72 -16.49 23.84
CA PRO A 39 -11.50 -16.65 22.63
C PRO A 39 -10.68 -16.20 21.42
N ARG A 40 -10.63 -17.06 20.40
CA ARG A 40 -9.93 -16.79 19.15
C ARG A 40 -10.64 -15.63 18.45
N THR A 41 -9.92 -14.53 18.28
CA THR A 41 -10.45 -13.31 17.66
C THR A 41 -10.03 -13.17 16.21
N GLN A 42 -9.03 -13.94 15.75
CA GLN A 42 -8.49 -13.91 14.39
C GLN A 42 -8.45 -15.32 13.80
N ILE A 43 -8.55 -15.42 12.48
CA ILE A 43 -8.49 -16.71 11.78
C ILE A 43 -7.13 -17.39 12.02
N PHE A 44 -6.04 -16.63 11.99
CA PHE A 44 -4.69 -17.07 12.34
C PHE A 44 -3.87 -15.87 12.82
N GLU A 45 -2.79 -16.14 13.52
CA GLU A 45 -1.79 -15.15 13.90
C GLU A 45 -0.55 -15.33 13.02
N LEU A 46 -0.06 -14.24 12.47
CA LEU A 46 1.05 -14.16 11.54
C LEU A 46 2.14 -13.24 12.10
N ASN A 47 3.39 -13.68 12.05
CA ASN A 47 4.51 -12.75 12.23
C ASN A 47 4.79 -12.04 10.91
N GLU A 48 4.31 -10.81 10.78
CA GLU A 48 4.37 -10.00 9.57
C GLU A 48 5.82 -9.81 9.06
N THR A 49 6.81 -9.73 9.96
CA THR A 49 8.21 -9.53 9.58
C THR A 49 8.81 -10.75 8.90
N ASN A 50 8.30 -11.95 9.20
CA ASN A 50 8.73 -13.23 8.63
C ASN A 50 7.94 -13.59 7.37
N ALA A 51 6.89 -12.81 7.03
CA ALA A 51 6.15 -13.01 5.79
C ALA A 51 7.06 -12.76 4.59
N ASN A 52 7.10 -13.72 3.67
CA ASN A 52 7.98 -13.69 2.51
C ASN A 52 7.28 -13.88 1.17
N LYS A 53 6.00 -14.26 1.16
CA LYS A 53 5.23 -14.47 -0.06
C LYS A 53 3.74 -14.41 0.23
N TYR A 54 2.96 -13.90 -0.71
CA TYR A 54 1.51 -14.07 -0.72
C TYR A 54 0.97 -14.28 -2.14
N GLU A 55 -0.19 -14.91 -2.23
CA GLU A 55 -0.92 -15.22 -3.46
C GLU A 55 -2.38 -14.80 -3.30
N LEU A 56 -2.89 -14.07 -4.28
CA LEU A 56 -4.23 -13.51 -4.32
C LEU A 56 -4.93 -14.07 -5.58
N ILE A 57 -6.01 -14.82 -5.40
CA ILE A 57 -6.84 -15.36 -6.48
C ILE A 57 -8.25 -14.83 -6.28
N PHE A 58 -8.64 -13.81 -7.03
CA PHE A 58 -9.97 -13.20 -7.01
C PHE A 58 -10.36 -12.67 -8.40
N GLU A 59 -9.46 -12.76 -9.36
CA GLU A 59 -9.63 -12.48 -10.79
C GLU A 59 -9.18 -13.71 -11.59
N SER A 60 -9.14 -13.56 -12.92
CA SER A 60 -8.81 -14.67 -13.84
C SER A 60 -7.38 -15.21 -13.66
N GLU A 61 -6.43 -14.37 -13.27
CA GLU A 61 -5.04 -14.74 -13.09
C GLU A 61 -4.59 -14.51 -11.64
N PRO A 62 -3.84 -15.47 -11.04
CA PRO A 62 -3.32 -15.31 -9.69
C PRO A 62 -2.25 -14.21 -9.64
N ILE A 63 -2.34 -13.34 -8.64
CA ILE A 63 -1.31 -12.36 -8.32
C ILE A 63 -0.42 -12.95 -7.23
N ILE A 64 0.84 -13.17 -7.56
CA ILE A 64 1.84 -13.70 -6.62
C ILE A 64 2.89 -12.62 -6.37
N VAL A 65 3.08 -12.30 -5.11
CA VAL A 65 4.09 -11.32 -4.66
C VAL A 65 5.04 -12.02 -3.68
N GLU A 66 6.33 -11.90 -3.94
CA GLU A 66 7.37 -12.58 -3.17
C GLU A 66 8.48 -11.61 -2.78
N LYS A 67 9.02 -11.78 -1.57
CA LYS A 67 10.13 -10.99 -1.07
C LYS A 67 11.46 -11.61 -1.50
N ILE A 68 12.14 -10.98 -2.46
CA ILE A 68 13.44 -11.40 -2.98
C ILE A 68 14.49 -10.38 -2.54
N ASN A 69 15.53 -10.82 -1.83
CA ASN A 69 16.56 -9.93 -1.27
C ASN A 69 15.97 -8.75 -0.46
N ASN A 70 14.99 -9.03 0.37
CA ASN A 70 14.24 -8.05 1.19
C ASN A 70 13.40 -7.02 0.40
N VAL A 71 13.18 -7.23 -0.89
CA VAL A 71 12.36 -6.38 -1.75
C VAL A 71 11.17 -7.19 -2.26
N TRP A 72 9.96 -6.68 -2.08
CA TRP A 72 8.75 -7.27 -2.64
C TRP A 72 8.71 -7.12 -4.16
N LYS A 73 8.43 -8.21 -4.86
CA LYS A 73 8.31 -8.27 -6.32
C LYS A 73 7.06 -9.03 -6.74
N ILE A 74 6.42 -8.61 -7.82
CA ILE A 74 5.35 -9.37 -8.46
C ILE A 74 6.00 -10.49 -9.27
N ILE A 75 5.60 -11.73 -9.01
CA ILE A 75 6.09 -12.92 -9.72
C ILE A 75 5.04 -13.43 -10.71
N SER A 76 3.78 -13.20 -10.42
CA SER A 76 2.65 -13.50 -11.32
C SER A 76 1.65 -12.34 -11.25
N PRO A 77 1.04 -11.96 -12.38
CA PRO A 77 1.26 -12.49 -13.73
C PRO A 77 2.66 -12.12 -14.28
N LEU A 78 3.19 -12.94 -15.19
CA LEU A 78 4.57 -12.81 -15.68
C LEU A 78 4.83 -11.48 -16.41
N ASN A 79 3.83 -10.95 -17.11
CA ASN A 79 3.90 -9.64 -17.77
C ASN A 79 4.02 -8.45 -16.80
N ALA A 80 3.82 -8.68 -15.51
CA ALA A 80 3.96 -7.68 -14.45
C ALA A 80 5.27 -7.84 -13.65
N SER A 81 6.10 -8.83 -13.94
CA SER A 81 7.31 -9.16 -13.16
C SER A 81 8.37 -8.04 -13.16
N ASP A 82 8.38 -7.20 -14.19
CA ASP A 82 9.32 -6.07 -14.32
C ASP A 82 8.79 -4.78 -13.68
N TYR A 83 7.54 -4.78 -13.20
CA TYR A 83 6.99 -3.59 -12.57
C TYR A 83 7.63 -3.36 -11.19
N LYS A 84 8.02 -2.13 -10.95
CA LYS A 84 8.45 -1.70 -9.62
C LYS A 84 7.25 -1.76 -8.66
N VAL A 85 7.41 -2.45 -7.55
CA VAL A 85 6.36 -2.65 -6.54
C VAL A 85 6.48 -1.56 -5.47
N ASP A 86 5.34 -0.99 -5.08
CA ASP A 86 5.26 -0.16 -3.88
C ASP A 86 5.45 -1.05 -2.64
N GLN A 87 6.60 -0.88 -1.98
CA GLN A 87 7.00 -1.71 -0.85
C GLN A 87 6.08 -1.53 0.37
N LEU A 88 5.50 -0.33 0.53
CA LEU A 88 4.56 -0.04 1.62
C LEU A 88 3.21 -0.71 1.36
N GLU A 89 2.70 -0.64 0.13
CA GLU A 89 1.44 -1.30 -0.25
C GLU A 89 1.57 -2.83 -0.17
N ALA A 90 2.69 -3.38 -0.66
CA ALA A 90 2.93 -4.82 -0.56
C ALA A 90 2.99 -5.29 0.91
N PHE A 91 3.63 -4.52 1.78
CA PHE A 91 3.68 -4.83 3.20
C PHE A 91 2.35 -4.55 3.91
N ALA A 92 1.61 -3.52 3.52
CA ALA A 92 0.27 -3.26 4.03
C ALA A 92 -0.67 -4.45 3.75
N ASN A 93 -0.53 -5.12 2.58
CA ASN A 93 -1.31 -6.32 2.30
C ASN A 93 -0.94 -7.50 3.22
N VAL A 94 0.32 -7.64 3.62
CA VAL A 94 0.72 -8.61 4.67
C VAL A 94 -0.02 -8.33 5.98
N LYS A 95 -0.11 -7.06 6.38
CA LYS A 95 -0.88 -6.66 7.58
C LYS A 95 -2.36 -6.99 7.46
N ASN A 96 -2.95 -6.80 6.27
CA ASN A 96 -4.35 -7.14 6.02
C ASN A 96 -4.63 -8.64 6.30
N PHE A 97 -3.71 -9.54 5.95
CA PHE A 97 -3.82 -10.94 6.34
C PHE A 97 -3.86 -11.13 7.87
N ASN A 98 -3.11 -10.33 8.61
CA ASN A 98 -3.06 -10.43 10.07
C ASN A 98 -4.23 -9.75 10.78
N THR A 99 -5.09 -9.02 10.04
CA THR A 99 -6.29 -8.35 10.56
C THR A 99 -7.60 -9.09 10.26
N LEU A 100 -7.54 -10.34 9.82
CA LEU A 100 -8.72 -11.17 9.53
C LEU A 100 -9.44 -11.56 10.83
N ASN A 101 -10.21 -10.62 11.37
CA ASN A 101 -10.96 -10.81 12.58
C ASN A 101 -12.18 -11.70 12.35
N ILE A 102 -12.39 -12.64 13.25
CA ILE A 102 -13.56 -13.51 13.27
C ILE A 102 -14.74 -12.73 13.85
N ASP A 103 -15.82 -12.59 13.08
CA ASP A 103 -17.09 -12.11 13.61
C ASP A 103 -17.86 -13.25 14.29
N MET A 104 -17.98 -14.39 13.61
CA MET A 104 -18.65 -15.58 14.13
C MET A 104 -17.93 -16.86 13.69
N ILE A 105 -17.85 -17.82 14.59
CA ILE A 105 -17.47 -19.21 14.29
C ILE A 105 -18.74 -19.99 13.93
N ILE A 106 -18.75 -20.61 12.75
CA ILE A 106 -19.91 -21.36 12.24
C ILE A 106 -19.76 -22.81 12.65
N THR A 107 -20.63 -23.26 13.54
CA THR A 107 -20.64 -24.65 14.06
C THR A 107 -21.69 -25.53 13.40
N ASN A 108 -22.75 -24.93 12.84
CA ASN A 108 -23.79 -25.68 12.11
C ASN A 108 -23.35 -25.93 10.67
N LEU A 109 -22.83 -27.13 10.40
CA LEU A 109 -22.32 -27.50 9.08
C LEU A 109 -23.40 -27.93 8.08
N SER A 110 -24.66 -27.99 8.46
CA SER A 110 -25.76 -28.40 7.53
C SER A 110 -25.97 -27.40 6.39
N GLU A 111 -25.56 -26.13 6.58
CA GLU A 111 -25.74 -25.04 5.62
C GLU A 111 -24.46 -24.68 4.85
N VAL A 112 -23.34 -25.36 5.11
CA VAL A 112 -22.03 -25.04 4.49
C VAL A 112 -22.07 -25.05 2.95
N LYS A 113 -22.94 -25.88 2.37
CA LYS A 113 -23.11 -25.92 0.91
C LYS A 113 -23.67 -24.61 0.34
N SER A 114 -24.45 -23.87 1.12
CA SER A 114 -25.02 -22.57 0.72
C SER A 114 -24.07 -21.40 0.90
N PHE A 115 -22.85 -21.63 1.44
CA PHE A 115 -21.87 -20.57 1.70
C PHE A 115 -20.95 -20.27 0.49
N GLY A 116 -21.14 -20.93 -0.66
CA GLY A 116 -20.30 -20.75 -1.85
C GLY A 116 -18.88 -21.32 -1.71
N LEU A 117 -18.57 -22.07 -0.65
CA LEU A 117 -17.21 -22.56 -0.34
C LEU A 117 -16.82 -23.84 -1.08
N GLU A 118 -17.77 -24.49 -1.83
CA GLU A 118 -17.45 -25.56 -2.77
C GLU A 118 -16.75 -25.02 -4.02
N ASN A 119 -17.12 -23.80 -4.43
CA ASN A 119 -16.49 -23.04 -5.51
C ASN A 119 -16.20 -21.62 -4.99
N PRO A 120 -15.11 -21.42 -4.25
CA PRO A 120 -14.82 -20.16 -3.59
C PRO A 120 -14.65 -19.03 -4.62
N SER A 121 -15.22 -17.86 -4.31
CA SER A 121 -15.10 -16.66 -5.15
C SER A 121 -13.68 -16.10 -5.12
N SER A 122 -12.92 -16.39 -4.05
CA SER A 122 -11.55 -15.94 -3.89
C SER A 122 -10.76 -16.89 -3.00
N GLU A 123 -9.47 -16.96 -3.26
CA GLU A 123 -8.51 -17.71 -2.43
C GLU A 123 -7.32 -16.80 -2.11
N PHE A 124 -6.98 -16.73 -0.83
CA PHE A 124 -5.84 -15.94 -0.39
C PHE A 124 -4.88 -16.80 0.41
N THR A 125 -3.60 -16.73 0.05
CA THR A 125 -2.54 -17.50 0.71
C THR A 125 -1.41 -16.58 1.12
N ILE A 126 -0.87 -16.77 2.33
CA ILE A 126 0.35 -16.11 2.78
C ILE A 126 1.32 -17.12 3.38
N TRP A 127 2.61 -16.87 3.18
CA TRP A 127 3.70 -17.70 3.73
C TRP A 127 4.51 -16.89 4.74
N GLU A 128 4.72 -17.49 5.89
CA GLU A 128 5.65 -17.09 6.94
C GLU A 128 6.81 -18.09 6.96
N GLY A 129 7.87 -17.79 6.23
CA GLY A 129 8.91 -18.77 5.93
C GLY A 129 8.33 -20.00 5.21
N ASN A 130 8.40 -21.16 5.85
CA ASN A 130 7.85 -22.42 5.30
C ASN A 130 6.40 -22.70 5.73
N LYS A 131 5.84 -21.89 6.65
CA LYS A 131 4.48 -22.06 7.13
C LYS A 131 3.51 -21.38 6.19
N LYS A 132 2.45 -22.07 5.80
CA LYS A 132 1.45 -21.62 4.85
C LYS A 132 0.10 -21.45 5.53
N TYR A 133 -0.54 -20.31 5.31
CA TYR A 133 -1.90 -20.01 5.71
C TYR A 133 -2.73 -19.74 4.45
N LYS A 134 -3.76 -20.55 4.22
CA LYS A 134 -4.64 -20.42 3.05
C LYS A 134 -6.09 -20.34 3.49
N ILE A 135 -6.78 -19.29 3.07
CA ILE A 135 -8.21 -19.13 3.26
C ILE A 135 -8.95 -19.23 1.93
N PHE A 136 -10.17 -19.75 2.01
CA PHE A 136 -11.12 -19.78 0.92
C PHE A 136 -12.29 -18.87 1.27
N VAL A 137 -12.67 -18.00 0.36
CA VAL A 137 -13.75 -17.03 0.54
C VAL A 137 -14.92 -17.45 -0.35
N GLY A 138 -16.06 -17.67 0.27
CA GLY A 138 -17.31 -18.01 -0.39
C GLY A 138 -18.16 -16.77 -0.69
N ASP A 139 -19.48 -16.95 -0.54
CA ASP A 139 -20.46 -15.90 -0.78
C ASP A 139 -20.52 -14.89 0.37
N LYS A 140 -21.10 -13.74 0.11
CA LYS A 140 -21.48 -12.80 1.16
C LYS A 140 -22.68 -13.33 1.95
N THR A 141 -22.77 -12.89 3.20
CA THR A 141 -24.00 -13.07 4.01
C THR A 141 -25.17 -12.30 3.41
N ALA A 142 -26.41 -12.64 3.79
CA ALA A 142 -27.61 -12.02 3.24
C ALA A 142 -27.72 -10.50 3.45
N ASP A 143 -27.02 -9.95 4.46
CA ASP A 143 -26.90 -8.51 4.70
C ASP A 143 -25.76 -7.85 3.92
N GLU A 144 -24.95 -8.62 3.16
CA GLU A 144 -23.76 -8.21 2.40
C GLU A 144 -22.61 -7.64 3.23
N GLU A 145 -22.73 -7.65 4.55
CA GLU A 145 -21.73 -7.07 5.45
C GLU A 145 -20.52 -7.98 5.71
N ARG A 146 -20.69 -9.31 5.48
CA ARG A 146 -19.68 -10.32 5.78
C ARG A 146 -19.50 -11.30 4.62
N TYR A 147 -18.35 -11.98 4.62
CA TYR A 147 -18.08 -13.15 3.79
C TYR A 147 -18.05 -14.42 4.63
N TYR A 148 -18.50 -15.53 4.05
CA TYR A 148 -18.18 -16.85 4.57
C TYR A 148 -16.75 -17.22 4.19
N VAL A 149 -15.99 -17.67 5.18
CA VAL A 149 -14.56 -17.98 5.02
C VAL A 149 -14.27 -19.36 5.59
N LYS A 150 -13.50 -20.16 4.86
CA LYS A 150 -12.96 -21.43 5.33
C LYS A 150 -11.45 -21.31 5.54
N TYR A 151 -10.99 -21.78 6.71
CA TYR A 151 -9.58 -21.97 7.00
C TYR A 151 -9.38 -23.35 7.64
N ASN A 152 -8.57 -24.21 7.02
CA ASN A 152 -8.49 -25.63 7.33
C ASN A 152 -9.91 -26.25 7.26
N ASP A 153 -10.37 -26.87 8.35
CA ASP A 153 -11.71 -27.49 8.42
C ASP A 153 -12.69 -26.66 9.27
N GLU A 154 -12.36 -25.40 9.52
CA GLU A 154 -13.19 -24.47 10.28
C GLU A 154 -13.83 -23.44 9.37
N TYR A 155 -15.01 -22.95 9.75
CA TYR A 155 -15.82 -21.99 9.00
C TYR A 155 -16.12 -20.78 9.84
N PHE A 156 -16.04 -19.61 9.23
CA PHE A 156 -16.17 -18.32 9.90
C PHE A 156 -17.03 -17.37 9.08
N SER A 157 -17.62 -16.37 9.74
CA SER A 157 -17.98 -15.12 9.07
C SER A 157 -16.92 -14.05 9.39
N VAL A 158 -16.58 -13.24 8.39
CA VAL A 158 -15.58 -12.18 8.46
C VAL A 158 -16.15 -10.94 7.79
N GLU A 159 -16.01 -9.77 8.41
CA GLU A 159 -16.49 -8.52 7.83
C GLU A 159 -15.90 -8.27 6.43
N SER A 160 -16.74 -7.80 5.51
CA SER A 160 -16.37 -7.59 4.10
C SER A 160 -15.14 -6.69 3.93
N ILE A 161 -14.99 -5.68 4.80
CA ILE A 161 -13.86 -4.74 4.75
C ILE A 161 -12.50 -5.44 4.85
N TYR A 162 -12.36 -6.49 5.66
CA TYR A 162 -11.10 -7.22 5.81
C TYR A 162 -10.78 -8.08 4.59
N ILE A 163 -11.80 -8.71 4.01
CA ILE A 163 -11.63 -9.52 2.80
C ILE A 163 -11.35 -8.64 1.58
N ASP A 164 -12.10 -7.55 1.43
CA ASP A 164 -11.93 -6.63 0.31
C ASP A 164 -10.57 -5.91 0.37
N ALA A 165 -10.01 -5.67 1.57
CA ALA A 165 -8.66 -5.13 1.74
C ALA A 165 -7.56 -6.06 1.20
N LEU A 166 -7.81 -7.38 1.10
CA LEU A 166 -6.87 -8.34 0.50
C LEU A 166 -6.88 -8.30 -1.04
N LYS A 167 -7.95 -7.82 -1.67
CA LYS A 167 -8.13 -7.79 -3.12
C LYS A 167 -7.29 -6.68 -3.76
N LYS A 168 -5.97 -6.87 -3.78
CA LYS A 168 -5.04 -5.92 -4.40
C LYS A 168 -4.75 -6.32 -5.84
N THR A 169 -5.14 -5.48 -6.79
CA THR A 169 -4.77 -5.65 -8.20
C THR A 169 -3.27 -5.35 -8.42
N VAL A 170 -2.74 -5.75 -9.56
CA VAL A 170 -1.35 -5.42 -9.96
C VAL A 170 -1.11 -3.91 -9.88
N ASP A 171 -2.05 -3.09 -10.38
CA ASP A 171 -1.93 -1.62 -10.39
C ASP A 171 -1.93 -1.00 -8.99
N MET A 172 -2.67 -1.59 -8.05
CA MET A 172 -2.62 -1.16 -6.65
C MET A 172 -1.28 -1.45 -6.00
N LEU A 173 -0.60 -2.50 -6.44
CA LEU A 173 0.71 -2.92 -5.91
C LEU A 173 1.90 -2.24 -6.61
N ARG A 174 1.69 -1.61 -7.79
CA ARG A 174 2.76 -0.91 -8.49
C ARG A 174 3.17 0.37 -7.79
N ASP A 175 4.47 0.66 -7.86
CA ASP A 175 4.99 1.97 -7.50
C ASP A 175 4.40 3.05 -8.42
N LYS A 176 3.82 4.07 -7.83
CA LYS A 176 3.14 5.17 -8.53
C LYS A 176 4.07 6.33 -8.88
N GLU A 177 5.37 6.22 -8.57
CA GLU A 177 6.34 7.22 -8.94
C GLU A 177 6.52 7.25 -10.47
N ILE A 178 6.26 8.42 -11.07
CA ILE A 178 6.34 8.62 -12.53
C ILE A 178 7.80 8.81 -12.97
N PHE A 179 8.61 9.40 -12.10
CA PHE A 179 10.00 9.67 -12.35
C PHE A 179 10.88 8.59 -11.71
N ASN A 180 12.01 8.26 -12.36
CA ASN A 180 12.90 7.20 -11.90
C ASN A 180 13.46 7.43 -10.48
N ASN A 181 13.60 8.68 -10.09
CA ASN A 181 14.04 9.06 -8.76
C ASN A 181 12.98 9.95 -8.11
N PRO A 182 12.67 9.75 -6.82
CA PRO A 182 11.79 10.63 -6.07
C PRO A 182 12.29 12.08 -6.11
N ILE A 183 11.40 13.00 -6.45
CA ILE A 183 11.75 14.44 -6.47
C ILE A 183 11.72 14.96 -5.04
N SER A 184 12.83 15.56 -4.61
CA SER A 184 12.86 16.39 -3.41
C SER A 184 12.43 17.82 -3.78
N LEU A 185 11.39 18.33 -3.14
CA LEU A 185 10.95 19.73 -3.35
C LEU A 185 12.06 20.74 -3.07
N ASP A 186 12.97 20.42 -2.15
CA ASP A 186 14.10 21.29 -1.82
C ASP A 186 15.11 21.43 -2.97
N SER A 187 15.18 20.44 -3.86
CA SER A 187 16.09 20.45 -5.01
C SER A 187 15.53 21.16 -6.24
N VAL A 188 14.23 21.42 -6.31
CA VAL A 188 13.62 22.14 -7.44
C VAL A 188 13.84 23.63 -7.27
N LYS A 189 14.34 24.27 -8.35
CA LYS A 189 14.64 25.71 -8.42
C LYS A 189 13.57 26.50 -9.15
N THR A 190 13.07 25.95 -10.26
CA THR A 190 12.10 26.64 -11.12
C THR A 190 11.18 25.62 -11.77
N VAL A 191 9.92 25.96 -11.90
CA VAL A 191 8.93 25.24 -12.71
C VAL A 191 8.50 26.14 -13.86
N VAL A 192 8.65 25.67 -15.09
CA VAL A 192 8.13 26.34 -16.29
C VAL A 192 6.92 25.56 -16.78
N ILE A 193 5.82 26.22 -16.94
CA ILE A 193 4.55 25.68 -17.42
C ILE A 193 4.24 26.38 -18.74
N SER A 194 4.29 25.66 -19.85
CA SER A 194 3.91 26.17 -21.19
C SER A 194 2.60 25.50 -21.59
N ALA A 195 1.49 26.15 -21.33
CA ALA A 195 0.17 25.72 -21.77
C ALA A 195 -0.21 26.41 -23.12
N VAL A 196 -1.29 25.96 -23.75
CA VAL A 196 -1.73 26.45 -25.08
C VAL A 196 -1.85 27.99 -25.12
N ASN A 197 -2.33 28.62 -24.05
CA ASN A 197 -2.66 30.06 -24.04
C ASN A 197 -1.73 30.91 -23.16
N HIS A 198 -0.79 30.33 -22.43
CA HIS A 198 0.09 31.08 -21.53
C HIS A 198 1.38 30.30 -21.19
N THR A 199 2.33 31.05 -20.66
CA THR A 199 3.55 30.46 -20.05
C THR A 199 3.71 31.10 -18.66
N ASN A 200 3.77 30.27 -17.63
CA ASN A 200 4.09 30.69 -16.27
C ASN A 200 5.45 30.15 -15.84
N ILE A 201 6.22 30.96 -15.14
CA ILE A 201 7.49 30.59 -14.55
C ILE A 201 7.38 30.77 -13.04
N ILE A 202 7.34 29.68 -12.30
CA ILE A 202 7.29 29.67 -10.84
C ILE A 202 8.70 29.46 -10.32
N LYS A 203 9.22 30.45 -9.59
CA LYS A 203 10.59 30.48 -9.07
C LYS A 203 10.65 30.37 -7.56
N LYS A 204 11.64 29.63 -7.08
CA LYS A 204 11.97 29.53 -5.67
C LYS A 204 12.69 30.79 -5.20
N ILE A 205 12.16 31.46 -4.18
CA ILE A 205 12.84 32.55 -3.48
C ILE A 205 13.57 32.00 -2.24
N ASN A 206 12.90 31.10 -1.52
CA ASN A 206 13.47 30.35 -0.40
C ASN A 206 12.65 29.05 -0.22
N ARG A 207 12.93 28.29 0.84
CA ARG A 207 12.30 26.98 1.05
C ARG A 207 10.78 26.99 1.05
N THR A 208 10.14 28.07 1.48
CA THR A 208 8.68 28.18 1.65
C THR A 208 8.03 29.17 0.70
N ASN A 209 8.82 30.06 0.09
CA ASN A 209 8.29 31.13 -0.74
C ASN A 209 8.61 30.91 -2.21
N TRP A 210 7.55 30.81 -3.00
CA TRP A 210 7.59 30.66 -4.44
C TRP A 210 6.81 31.78 -5.08
N VAL A 211 7.28 32.33 -6.18
CA VAL A 211 6.67 33.44 -6.88
C VAL A 211 6.52 33.15 -8.36
N VAL A 212 5.53 33.75 -8.99
CA VAL A 212 5.43 33.77 -10.45
C VAL A 212 6.24 34.95 -10.98
N GLU A 213 7.21 34.68 -11.84
CA GLU A 213 8.23 35.65 -12.27
C GLU A 213 7.66 36.97 -12.78
N THR A 214 6.62 36.93 -13.60
CA THR A 214 6.02 38.12 -14.21
C THR A 214 5.26 39.01 -13.25
N ILE A 215 4.85 38.53 -12.06
CA ILE A 215 4.07 39.23 -11.05
C ILE A 215 4.66 39.10 -9.63
N GLU A 216 5.98 39.01 -9.53
CA GLU A 216 6.73 38.65 -8.31
C GLU A 216 6.16 39.27 -7.03
N ASN A 217 6.05 40.60 -7.00
CA ASN A 217 5.55 41.39 -5.83
C ASN A 217 4.05 41.22 -5.56
N LYS A 218 3.28 40.74 -6.52
CA LYS A 218 1.84 40.51 -6.43
C LYS A 218 1.45 39.07 -6.31
N THR A 219 2.45 38.14 -6.29
CA THR A 219 2.18 36.71 -6.22
C THR A 219 1.58 36.30 -4.88
N ASP A 220 0.47 35.58 -4.93
CA ASP A 220 -0.02 34.79 -3.82
C ASP A 220 0.92 33.59 -3.62
N LEU A 221 1.77 33.68 -2.59
CA LEU A 221 2.84 32.70 -2.33
C LEU A 221 2.29 31.29 -2.06
N GLN A 222 1.11 31.21 -1.44
CA GLN A 222 0.51 29.90 -1.14
C GLN A 222 0.00 29.21 -2.40
N LYS A 223 -0.64 29.94 -3.29
CA LYS A 223 -1.10 29.41 -4.58
C LYS A 223 0.07 28.94 -5.44
N ALA A 224 1.12 29.78 -5.53
CA ALA A 224 2.35 29.41 -6.27
C ALA A 224 3.02 28.17 -5.67
N TYR A 225 3.11 28.06 -4.36
CA TYR A 225 3.67 26.89 -3.68
C TYR A 225 2.83 25.64 -3.91
N ASN A 226 1.50 25.73 -3.85
CA ASN A 226 0.61 24.60 -4.06
C ASN A 226 0.76 24.02 -5.46
N ASP A 227 0.78 24.88 -6.50
CA ASP A 227 0.93 24.42 -7.88
C ASP A 227 2.34 23.89 -8.15
N PHE A 228 3.37 24.55 -7.63
CA PHE A 228 4.74 24.02 -7.64
C PHE A 228 4.80 22.62 -7.04
N SER A 229 4.22 22.42 -5.86
CA SER A 229 4.22 21.14 -5.16
C SER A 229 3.46 20.07 -5.95
N THR A 230 2.25 20.40 -6.46
CA THR A 230 1.41 19.50 -7.25
C THR A 230 2.12 19.04 -8.52
N LEU A 231 2.77 19.95 -9.25
CA LEU A 231 3.47 19.66 -10.50
C LEU A 231 4.81 18.95 -10.30
N SER A 232 5.44 19.10 -9.12
CA SER A 232 6.72 18.46 -8.82
C SER A 232 6.56 17.06 -8.22
N LEU A 233 5.49 16.81 -7.44
CA LEU A 233 5.25 15.54 -6.74
C LEU A 233 4.17 14.69 -7.43
N ILE A 234 4.07 14.80 -8.73
CA ILE A 234 3.10 14.07 -9.54
C ILE A 234 3.28 12.55 -9.42
N LYS A 235 2.17 11.86 -9.20
CA LYS A 235 2.11 10.39 -9.13
C LYS A 235 1.08 9.83 -10.09
N ALA A 236 1.30 8.60 -10.53
CA ALA A 236 0.33 7.88 -11.35
C ALA A 236 -0.93 7.57 -10.51
N SER A 237 -2.11 7.90 -11.04
CA SER A 237 -3.39 7.37 -10.57
C SER A 237 -3.77 6.08 -11.28
N GLY A 238 -3.20 5.85 -12.48
CA GLY A 238 -3.39 4.65 -13.29
C GLY A 238 -2.25 4.45 -14.29
N PHE A 239 -2.26 3.29 -14.94
CA PHE A 239 -1.23 2.88 -15.88
C PHE A 239 -1.85 2.59 -17.25
N VAL A 240 -1.22 3.06 -18.32
CA VAL A 240 -1.66 2.83 -19.70
C VAL A 240 -0.83 1.71 -20.31
N TYR A 241 -1.39 0.49 -20.39
CA TYR A 241 -0.68 -0.69 -20.89
C TYR A 241 -0.61 -0.77 -22.42
N ASN A 242 -1.73 -0.52 -23.07
CA ASN A 242 -1.83 -0.58 -24.54
C ASN A 242 -2.18 0.82 -25.04
N VAL A 243 -1.15 1.60 -25.32
CA VAL A 243 -1.33 2.97 -25.81
C VAL A 243 -2.00 2.93 -27.17
N SER A 244 -3.23 3.41 -27.25
CA SER A 244 -3.94 3.50 -28.53
C SER A 244 -3.38 4.60 -29.39
N PRO A 245 -3.45 4.49 -30.76
CA PRO A 245 -3.03 5.58 -31.64
C PRO A 245 -3.75 6.90 -31.39
N ARG A 246 -4.93 6.87 -30.78
CA ARG A 246 -5.66 8.07 -30.35
C ARG A 246 -4.92 8.79 -29.24
N ILE A 247 -4.53 8.07 -28.17
CA ILE A 247 -3.80 8.64 -27.04
C ILE A 247 -2.43 9.16 -27.47
N GLU A 248 -1.71 8.43 -28.34
CA GLU A 248 -0.40 8.90 -28.85
C GLU A 248 -0.52 10.22 -29.60
N ARG A 249 -1.57 10.39 -30.40
CA ARG A 249 -1.81 11.63 -31.17
C ARG A 249 -2.06 12.85 -30.29
N LEU A 250 -2.63 12.70 -29.09
CA LEU A 250 -2.83 13.81 -28.18
C LEU A 250 -1.48 14.48 -27.80
N PHE A 251 -0.41 13.70 -27.71
CA PHE A 251 0.92 14.20 -27.36
C PHE A 251 1.68 14.86 -28.53
N ILE A 252 1.11 14.92 -29.76
CA ILE A 252 1.67 15.70 -30.87
C ILE A 252 1.50 17.19 -30.57
N THR A 253 0.35 17.58 -29.98
CA THR A 253 0.05 18.95 -29.54
C THR A 253 -0.47 18.89 -28.11
N PRO A 254 0.41 18.77 -27.12
CA PRO A 254 0.00 18.62 -25.72
C PRO A 254 -0.65 19.91 -25.22
N ASP A 255 -1.59 19.79 -24.28
CA ASP A 255 -2.24 20.92 -23.64
C ASP A 255 -1.27 21.75 -22.79
N ALA A 256 -0.32 21.08 -22.13
CA ALA A 256 0.77 21.71 -21.41
C ALA A 256 2.06 20.92 -21.47
N ILE A 257 3.18 21.64 -21.44
CA ILE A 257 4.53 21.09 -21.19
C ILE A 257 5.04 21.68 -19.89
N VAL A 258 5.45 20.83 -18.98
CA VAL A 258 6.03 21.24 -17.70
C VAL A 258 7.50 20.86 -17.66
N ILE A 259 8.34 21.82 -17.24
CA ILE A 259 9.76 21.64 -17.07
C ILE A 259 10.14 21.99 -15.63
N LEU A 260 10.67 21.01 -14.92
CA LEU A 260 11.23 21.17 -13.59
C LEU A 260 12.74 21.37 -13.70
N TYR A 261 13.27 22.51 -13.30
CA TYR A 261 14.70 22.76 -13.20
C TYR A 261 15.19 22.57 -11.77
N PHE A 262 16.28 21.85 -11.59
CA PHE A 262 16.87 21.56 -10.30
C PHE A 262 18.06 22.44 -9.97
N GLU A 263 18.47 22.48 -8.68
CA GLU A 263 19.62 23.27 -8.21
C GLU A 263 20.96 22.83 -8.87
N ASP A 264 21.08 21.55 -9.24
CA ASP A 264 22.23 20.98 -9.94
C ASP A 264 22.25 21.25 -11.46
N ASN A 265 21.31 22.07 -11.97
CA ASN A 265 21.07 22.38 -13.38
C ASN A 265 20.57 21.20 -14.23
N THR A 266 20.18 20.09 -13.65
CA THR A 266 19.41 19.05 -14.34
C THR A 266 17.97 19.50 -14.51
N LYS A 267 17.21 18.80 -15.36
CA LYS A 267 15.80 19.07 -15.61
C LYS A 267 15.02 17.80 -15.84
N ILE A 268 13.73 17.87 -15.57
CA ILE A 268 12.72 16.88 -15.97
C ILE A 268 11.69 17.58 -16.84
N ILE A 269 11.31 16.94 -17.95
CA ILE A 269 10.28 17.43 -18.86
C ILE A 269 9.18 16.40 -18.94
N TYR A 270 7.93 16.87 -18.89
CA TYR A 270 6.79 16.03 -19.18
C TYR A 270 5.66 16.80 -19.85
N GLN A 271 4.85 16.09 -20.61
CA GLN A 271 3.70 16.59 -21.34
C GLN A 271 2.42 16.16 -20.66
N LEU A 272 1.41 17.02 -20.69
CA LEU A 272 0.08 16.78 -20.16
C LEU A 272 -0.96 16.93 -21.26
N VAL A 273 -1.94 16.02 -21.26
CA VAL A 273 -3.07 16.05 -22.18
C VAL A 273 -4.35 15.65 -21.45
N TYR A 274 -5.46 16.27 -21.84
CA TYR A 274 -6.82 15.93 -21.40
C TYR A 274 -7.53 15.17 -22.53
N ASP A 275 -8.12 14.02 -22.19
CA ASP A 275 -8.84 13.18 -23.13
C ASP A 275 -10.36 13.36 -22.98
N ILE A 276 -11.11 13.09 -24.06
CA ILE A 276 -12.58 13.15 -24.10
C ILE A 276 -13.26 12.25 -23.06
N ASP A 277 -12.58 11.23 -22.55
CA ASP A 277 -13.09 10.32 -21.51
C ASP A 277 -12.86 10.87 -20.09
N ASN A 278 -12.57 12.16 -19.97
CA ASN A 278 -12.23 12.88 -18.72
C ASN A 278 -10.98 12.32 -18.02
N LYS A 279 -10.07 11.73 -18.77
CA LYS A 279 -8.80 11.22 -18.28
C LYS A 279 -7.67 12.20 -18.56
N ILE A 280 -6.78 12.32 -17.60
CA ILE A 280 -5.57 13.12 -17.73
C ILE A 280 -4.40 12.17 -17.92
N TYR A 281 -3.65 12.40 -18.98
CA TYR A 281 -2.44 11.63 -19.21
C TYR A 281 -1.20 12.50 -19.10
N VAL A 282 -0.15 11.90 -18.55
CA VAL A 282 1.18 12.49 -18.52
C VAL A 282 2.17 11.58 -19.25
N LYS A 283 3.07 12.21 -20.01
CA LYS A 283 4.14 11.54 -20.72
C LYS A 283 5.47 12.23 -20.40
N PRO A 284 6.30 11.65 -19.52
CA PRO A 284 7.67 12.10 -19.29
C PRO A 284 8.58 11.75 -20.48
N GLU A 285 9.82 12.24 -20.47
CA GLU A 285 10.82 11.94 -21.50
C GLU A 285 11.12 10.45 -21.67
N SER A 286 10.83 9.61 -20.66
CA SER A 286 10.93 8.15 -20.77
C SER A 286 9.97 7.55 -21.80
N GLY A 287 8.96 8.30 -22.22
CA GLY A 287 7.96 7.89 -23.21
C GLY A 287 6.81 7.05 -22.65
N ILE A 288 6.88 6.62 -21.39
CA ILE A 288 5.80 5.87 -20.71
C ILE A 288 4.64 6.84 -20.43
N ILE A 289 3.42 6.40 -20.72
CA ILE A 289 2.22 7.20 -20.48
C ILE A 289 1.53 6.70 -19.22
N TYR A 290 1.22 7.65 -18.33
CA TYR A 290 0.52 7.40 -17.07
C TYR A 290 -0.79 8.19 -17.04
N GLU A 291 -1.78 7.68 -16.33
CA GLU A 291 -2.96 8.43 -15.93
C GLU A 291 -2.63 9.17 -14.63
N VAL A 292 -3.07 10.43 -14.50
CA VAL A 292 -2.82 11.26 -13.32
C VAL A 292 -4.09 11.95 -12.85
N ASP A 293 -4.05 12.51 -11.64
CA ASP A 293 -5.16 13.22 -11.04
C ASP A 293 -5.49 14.53 -11.77
N TYR A 294 -6.76 14.94 -11.80
CA TYR A 294 -7.20 16.17 -12.41
C TYR A 294 -6.51 17.42 -11.83
N SER A 295 -6.13 17.38 -10.56
CA SER A 295 -5.41 18.49 -9.90
C SER A 295 -4.11 18.87 -10.59
N VAL A 296 -3.42 17.91 -11.22
CA VAL A 296 -2.18 18.13 -11.97
C VAL A 296 -2.47 18.94 -13.25
N TYR A 297 -3.53 18.56 -13.96
CA TYR A 297 -3.96 19.27 -15.17
C TYR A 297 -4.44 20.68 -14.82
N ASP A 298 -5.31 20.82 -13.81
CA ASP A 298 -5.82 22.10 -13.35
C ASP A 298 -4.67 23.06 -12.97
N ALA A 299 -3.67 22.57 -12.20
CA ALA A 299 -2.49 23.35 -11.84
C ALA A 299 -1.68 23.81 -13.07
N SER A 300 -1.61 22.99 -14.13
CA SER A 300 -0.89 23.34 -15.37
C SER A 300 -1.63 24.34 -16.28
N MET A 301 -2.96 24.42 -16.14
CA MET A 301 -3.80 25.25 -17.01
C MET A 301 -4.15 26.61 -16.41
N ARG A 302 -3.73 26.91 -15.19
CA ARG A 302 -4.02 28.18 -14.50
C ARG A 302 -3.28 29.34 -15.14
N GLY A 303 -4.04 30.38 -15.51
CA GLY A 303 -3.48 31.64 -16.01
C GLY A 303 -2.87 32.48 -14.89
N ILE A 304 -2.17 33.57 -15.27
CA ILE A 304 -1.45 34.45 -14.35
C ILE A 304 -2.36 35.09 -13.30
N GLU A 305 -3.62 35.41 -13.67
CA GLU A 305 -4.63 36.00 -12.81
C GLU A 305 -4.95 35.17 -11.56
N TYR A 306 -4.79 33.86 -11.65
CA TYR A 306 -4.98 32.97 -10.51
C TYR A 306 -3.98 33.25 -9.38
N TYR A 307 -2.76 33.63 -9.72
CA TYR A 307 -1.68 33.84 -8.76
C TYR A 307 -1.63 35.25 -8.16
N ILE A 308 -2.50 36.15 -8.60
CA ILE A 308 -2.52 37.50 -8.04
C ILE A 308 -3.14 37.46 -6.63
N LYS A 309 -2.50 38.19 -5.69
CA LYS A 309 -3.06 38.42 -4.34
C LYS A 309 -4.38 39.12 -4.46
N SER A 310 -5.41 38.58 -3.83
CA SER A 310 -6.69 39.26 -3.64
C SER A 310 -6.61 40.41 -2.64
#